data_92d76c1662a933f9b295ec6b6b51c42e
#
_entry.id   92d76c1662a933f9b295ec6b6b51c42e
#
_cell.length_a   1.000
_cell.length_b   1.000
_cell.length_c   1.000
_cell.angle_alpha   90.00
_cell.angle_beta   90.00
_cell.angle_gamma   90.00
#
_symmetry.space_group_name_H-M   'P 1'
#
loop_
_entity.id
_entity.type
_entity.pdbx_description
1 polymer ?
#
loop_
_entity_poly.entity_id
_entity_poly.type
_entity_poly.pdbx_seq_one_letter_code
_entity_poly.pdbx_strand_id
1 'polypeptide(L)'
;MPTFALNFSRPAGQIVSQYYNFLRLGFEGYRKVQNACYHIAQHFAAELRKMGPFEIIHDGNGGLPAVCWTLRDGGDHGFTLYDLSDRLRTRGWQVPAYSMPPAREDLVVQRILVRHGVTRDHTDLLLEDIQRALALFKNHPVSRNLTKTEAGGYNHN
;
A
#
# COMPACT_ATOMS: atom_id res chain seq x y z
N MET A 1 -1.97 -21.01 -7.42
CA MET A 1 -2.22 -21.87 -6.25
C MET A 1 -3.70 -22.18 -6.18
N PRO A 2 -4.15 -23.43 -6.18
CA PRO A 2 -5.55 -23.74 -5.97
C PRO A 2 -5.93 -23.38 -4.53
N THR A 3 -6.90 -22.54 -4.36
CA THR A 3 -7.44 -22.17 -3.05
C THR A 3 -8.36 -23.32 -2.61
N PHE A 4 -7.94 -24.11 -1.64
CA PHE A 4 -8.78 -25.11 -1.00
C PHE A 4 -9.72 -24.45 0.01
N ALA A 5 -10.61 -23.59 -0.45
CA ALA A 5 -11.70 -23.11 0.38
C ALA A 5 -12.84 -24.14 0.37
N LEU A 6 -12.75 -25.11 1.26
CA LEU A 6 -13.86 -26.02 1.52
C LEU A 6 -14.97 -25.26 2.25
N ASN A 7 -16.02 -24.91 1.49
CA ASN A 7 -17.21 -24.28 2.05
C ASN A 7 -18.29 -25.35 2.27
N PHE A 8 -18.44 -25.77 3.54
CA PHE A 8 -19.56 -26.59 4.00
C PHE A 8 -20.65 -25.69 4.60
N SER A 9 -21.76 -26.30 4.98
CA SER A 9 -22.84 -25.64 5.70
C SER A 9 -22.30 -24.88 6.93
N ARG A 10 -22.65 -23.62 7.05
CA ARG A 10 -22.17 -22.73 8.11
C ARG A 10 -23.33 -22.01 8.77
N PRO A 11 -23.21 -21.60 10.06
CA PRO A 11 -24.15 -20.69 10.69
C PRO A 11 -24.27 -19.38 9.89
N ALA A 12 -25.46 -18.83 9.81
CA ALA A 12 -25.78 -17.64 9.03
C ALA A 12 -25.27 -16.31 9.65
N GLY A 13 -24.47 -16.34 10.72
CA GLY A 13 -24.01 -15.15 11.42
C GLY A 13 -23.34 -14.10 10.54
N GLN A 14 -22.55 -14.54 9.55
CA GLN A 14 -21.89 -13.62 8.60
C GLN A 14 -22.92 -12.89 7.71
N ILE A 15 -23.96 -13.58 7.27
CA ILE A 15 -25.03 -13.01 6.44
C ILE A 15 -25.82 -11.99 7.27
N VAL A 16 -26.16 -12.34 8.51
CA VAL A 16 -26.89 -11.44 9.44
C VAL A 16 -26.05 -10.20 9.75
N SER A 17 -24.74 -10.35 9.97
CA SER A 17 -23.84 -9.22 10.21
C SER A 17 -23.75 -8.29 8.98
N GLN A 18 -23.70 -8.85 7.79
CA GLN A 18 -23.68 -8.07 6.54
C GLN A 18 -25.01 -7.33 6.34
N TYR A 19 -26.14 -8.00 6.55
CA TYR A 19 -27.47 -7.41 6.48
C TYR A 19 -27.65 -6.28 7.49
N TYR A 20 -27.21 -6.49 8.73
CA TYR A 20 -27.19 -5.45 9.76
C TYR A 20 -26.42 -4.20 9.31
N ASN A 21 -25.22 -4.38 8.71
CA ASN A 21 -24.45 -3.25 8.22
C ASN A 21 -25.17 -2.49 7.10
N PHE A 22 -25.84 -3.20 6.18
CA PHE A 22 -26.64 -2.56 5.13
C PHE A 22 -27.78 -1.73 5.71
N LEU A 23 -28.49 -2.26 6.69
CA LEU A 23 -29.59 -1.52 7.34
C LEU A 23 -29.07 -0.33 8.17
N ARG A 24 -27.95 -0.52 8.90
CA ARG A 24 -27.38 0.51 9.77
C ARG A 24 -26.81 1.68 8.98
N LEU A 25 -26.05 1.43 7.93
CA LEU A 25 -25.37 2.44 7.17
C LEU A 25 -26.24 3.00 6.04
N GLY A 26 -26.99 2.15 5.38
CA GLY A 26 -27.73 2.49 4.16
C GLY A 26 -26.80 3.05 3.07
N PHE A 27 -27.37 3.52 2.00
CA PHE A 27 -26.62 4.10 0.89
C PHE A 27 -25.77 5.30 1.33
N GLU A 28 -26.36 6.20 2.10
CA GLU A 28 -25.68 7.43 2.54
C GLU A 28 -24.52 7.15 3.52
N GLY A 29 -24.68 6.19 4.42
CA GLY A 29 -23.60 5.79 5.32
C GLY A 29 -22.43 5.18 4.55
N TYR A 30 -22.68 4.27 3.62
CA TYR A 30 -21.62 3.72 2.77
C TYR A 30 -20.95 4.79 1.91
N ARG A 31 -21.72 5.71 1.31
CA ARG A 31 -21.19 6.83 0.54
C ARG A 31 -20.24 7.69 1.37
N LYS A 32 -20.63 8.05 2.61
CA LYS A 32 -19.78 8.84 3.52
C LYS A 32 -18.48 8.11 3.86
N VAL A 33 -18.56 6.82 4.20
CA VAL A 33 -17.38 6.00 4.52
C VAL A 33 -16.43 5.92 3.33
N GLN A 34 -16.96 5.63 2.12
CA GLN A 34 -16.13 5.51 0.93
C GLN A 34 -15.50 6.85 0.54
N ASN A 35 -16.25 7.95 0.58
CA ASN A 35 -15.70 9.28 0.31
C ASN A 35 -14.58 9.64 1.30
N ALA A 36 -14.73 9.32 2.59
CA ALA A 36 -13.67 9.52 3.57
C ALA A 36 -12.40 8.74 3.20
N CYS A 37 -12.54 7.46 2.81
CA CYS A 37 -11.41 6.65 2.34
C CYS A 37 -10.72 7.27 1.10
N TYR A 38 -11.49 7.76 0.14
CA TYR A 38 -10.97 8.45 -1.04
C TYR A 38 -10.17 9.71 -0.67
N HIS A 39 -10.74 10.57 0.15
CA HIS A 39 -10.03 11.79 0.57
C HIS A 39 -8.73 11.51 1.29
N ILE A 40 -8.69 10.48 2.14
CA ILE A 40 -7.47 10.06 2.84
C ILE A 40 -6.45 9.52 1.83
N ALA A 41 -6.86 8.68 0.87
CA ALA A 41 -5.98 8.16 -0.17
C ALA A 41 -5.38 9.29 -1.02
N GLN A 42 -6.19 10.23 -1.48
CA GLN A 42 -5.76 11.37 -2.27
C GLN A 42 -4.80 12.29 -1.48
N HIS A 43 -5.10 12.51 -0.19
CA HIS A 43 -4.19 13.25 0.69
C HIS A 43 -2.83 12.55 0.77
N PHE A 44 -2.82 11.26 1.08
CA PHE A 44 -1.57 10.49 1.16
C PHE A 44 -0.78 10.54 -0.16
N ALA A 45 -1.44 10.35 -1.31
CA ALA A 45 -0.80 10.41 -2.61
C ALA A 45 -0.21 11.81 -2.91
N ALA A 46 -0.92 12.88 -2.54
CA ALA A 46 -0.46 14.25 -2.72
C ALA A 46 0.79 14.56 -1.88
N GLU A 47 0.81 14.14 -0.62
CA GLU A 47 1.96 14.33 0.26
C GLU A 47 3.15 13.47 -0.17
N LEU A 48 2.92 12.21 -0.54
CA LEU A 48 3.98 11.32 -1.02
C LEU A 48 4.65 11.86 -2.29
N ARG A 49 3.86 12.46 -3.22
CA ARG A 49 4.38 13.08 -4.45
C ARG A 49 5.35 14.23 -4.16
N LYS A 50 5.18 14.95 -3.04
CA LYS A 50 6.05 16.06 -2.63
C LYS A 50 7.41 15.59 -2.08
N MET A 51 7.53 14.35 -1.67
CA MET A 51 8.76 13.80 -1.08
C MET A 51 9.90 13.59 -2.08
N GLY A 52 9.63 13.70 -3.37
CA GLY A 52 10.64 13.76 -4.44
C GLY A 52 10.91 12.44 -5.15
N PRO A 53 11.35 11.33 -4.51
CA PRO A 53 11.80 10.15 -5.26
C PRO A 53 10.66 9.31 -5.85
N PHE A 54 9.41 9.58 -5.48
CA PHE A 54 8.28 8.74 -5.85
C PHE A 54 7.52 9.26 -7.06
N GLU A 55 7.10 8.33 -7.90
CA GLU A 55 6.11 8.52 -8.95
C GLU A 55 4.81 7.81 -8.56
N ILE A 56 3.70 8.52 -8.59
CA ILE A 56 2.38 7.98 -8.25
C ILE A 56 1.74 7.39 -9.51
N ILE A 57 1.58 6.08 -9.51
CA ILE A 57 0.94 5.33 -10.60
C ILE A 57 -0.59 5.43 -10.46
N HIS A 58 -1.10 5.35 -9.24
CA HIS A 58 -2.53 5.45 -8.93
C HIS A 58 -2.70 6.17 -7.59
N ASP A 59 -3.55 7.18 -7.57
CA ASP A 59 -3.76 8.06 -6.41
C ASP A 59 -5.08 7.81 -5.68
N GLY A 60 -5.77 6.74 -6.02
CA GLY A 60 -7.08 6.39 -5.45
C GLY A 60 -8.28 7.00 -6.19
N ASN A 61 -8.06 7.78 -7.25
CA ASN A 61 -9.15 8.40 -8.00
C ASN A 61 -9.76 7.45 -9.04
N GLY A 62 -11.08 7.47 -9.18
CA GLY A 62 -11.79 6.70 -10.20
C GLY A 62 -11.88 5.19 -10.00
N GLY A 63 -11.43 4.68 -8.84
CA GLY A 63 -11.42 3.24 -8.57
C GLY A 63 -11.48 2.93 -7.07
N LEU A 64 -10.70 1.96 -6.63
CA LEU A 64 -10.52 1.69 -5.20
C LEU A 64 -9.70 2.80 -4.54
N PRO A 65 -9.94 3.13 -3.27
CA PRO A 65 -9.14 4.09 -2.50
C PRO A 65 -7.76 3.47 -2.16
N ALA A 66 -7.00 3.14 -3.19
CA ALA A 66 -5.66 2.57 -3.12
C ALA A 66 -4.66 3.57 -3.69
N VAL A 67 -3.49 3.67 -3.08
CA VAL A 67 -2.38 4.46 -3.63
C VAL A 67 -1.27 3.51 -4.03
N CYS A 68 -0.84 3.61 -5.28
CA CYS A 68 0.25 2.82 -5.84
C CYS A 68 1.34 3.75 -6.36
N TRP A 69 2.59 3.45 -6.01
CA TRP A 69 3.74 4.26 -6.41
C TRP A 69 4.96 3.40 -6.73
N THR A 70 5.87 4.01 -7.47
CA THR A 70 7.20 3.47 -7.79
C THR A 70 8.26 4.53 -7.50
N LEU A 71 9.54 4.17 -7.63
CA LEU A 71 10.63 5.15 -7.70
C LEU A 71 10.68 5.76 -9.10
N ARG A 72 10.98 7.05 -9.18
CA ARG A 72 11.14 7.75 -10.46
C ARG A 72 12.32 7.17 -11.24
N ASP A 73 12.15 7.04 -12.55
CA ASP A 73 13.22 6.62 -13.43
C ASP A 73 14.37 7.64 -13.49
N GLY A 74 15.59 7.13 -13.76
CA GLY A 74 16.77 7.95 -14.07
C GLY A 74 17.53 8.50 -12.87
N GLY A 75 17.22 8.12 -11.64
CA GLY A 75 17.95 8.53 -10.43
C GLY A 75 18.59 7.34 -9.71
N ASP A 76 19.85 7.52 -9.27
CA ASP A 76 20.39 6.69 -8.20
C ASP A 76 19.83 7.22 -6.87
N HIS A 77 18.81 6.55 -6.37
CA HIS A 77 18.17 6.94 -5.11
C HIS A 77 18.93 6.46 -3.86
N GLY A 78 19.96 5.61 -4.04
CA GLY A 78 20.71 4.99 -2.93
C GLY A 78 19.90 3.95 -2.14
N PHE A 79 18.70 3.60 -2.57
CA PHE A 79 17.83 2.58 -1.98
C PHE A 79 16.83 2.06 -3.01
N THR A 80 16.21 0.90 -2.69
CA THR A 80 15.10 0.31 -3.45
C THR A 80 13.79 0.40 -2.64
N LEU A 81 12.65 0.14 -3.29
CA LEU A 81 11.37 0.02 -2.57
C LEU A 81 11.36 -1.17 -1.60
N TYR A 82 12.18 -2.20 -1.82
CA TYR A 82 12.34 -3.30 -0.88
C TYR A 82 13.02 -2.84 0.40
N ASP A 83 14.08 -2.03 0.30
CA ASP A 83 14.76 -1.44 1.46
C ASP A 83 13.81 -0.55 2.25
N LEU A 84 12.98 0.25 1.54
CA LEU A 84 11.96 1.07 2.17
C LEU A 84 10.92 0.21 2.88
N SER A 85 10.47 -0.89 2.25
CA SER A 85 9.53 -1.84 2.86
C SER A 85 10.09 -2.42 4.16
N ASP A 86 11.35 -2.88 4.14
CA ASP A 86 12.00 -3.45 5.32
C ASP A 86 12.19 -2.41 6.42
N ARG A 87 12.55 -1.18 6.06
CA ARG A 87 12.68 -0.10 7.02
C ARG A 87 11.36 0.26 7.68
N LEU A 88 10.27 0.35 6.90
CA LEU A 88 8.93 0.59 7.42
C LEU A 88 8.45 -0.54 8.35
N ARG A 89 8.83 -1.78 8.05
CA ARG A 89 8.51 -2.94 8.89
C ARG A 89 9.08 -2.81 10.30
N THR A 90 10.27 -2.24 10.47
CA THR A 90 10.85 -2.00 11.81
C THR A 90 10.02 -1.03 12.65
N ARG A 91 9.16 -0.27 12.02
CA ARG A 91 8.20 0.67 12.65
C ARG A 91 6.79 0.10 12.78
N GLY A 92 6.60 -1.16 12.38
CA GLY A 92 5.30 -1.85 12.45
C GLY A 92 4.42 -1.71 11.20
N TRP A 93 4.91 -1.02 10.15
CA TRP A 93 4.17 -0.88 8.90
C TRP A 93 4.41 -2.07 7.97
N GLN A 94 3.33 -2.61 7.42
CA GLN A 94 3.39 -3.65 6.39
C GLN A 94 3.01 -3.04 5.03
N VAL A 95 4.00 -2.46 4.37
CA VAL A 95 3.86 -1.88 3.02
C VAL A 95 4.80 -2.65 2.08
N PRO A 96 4.37 -3.82 1.56
CA PRO A 96 5.25 -4.66 0.76
C PRO A 96 5.57 -4.01 -0.59
N ALA A 97 6.83 -4.18 -1.02
CA ALA A 97 7.26 -3.93 -2.37
C ALA A 97 7.17 -5.22 -3.18
N TYR A 98 6.76 -5.14 -4.44
CA TYR A 98 6.67 -6.29 -5.36
C TYR A 98 6.79 -5.85 -6.80
N SER A 99 7.29 -6.76 -7.65
CA SER A 99 7.33 -6.55 -9.09
C SER A 99 5.94 -6.71 -9.71
N MET A 100 5.68 -5.97 -10.77
CA MET A 100 4.46 -6.12 -11.55
C MET A 100 4.43 -7.49 -12.28
N PRO A 101 3.26 -7.92 -12.78
CA PRO A 101 3.09 -9.20 -13.50
C PRO A 101 3.97 -9.31 -14.75
N PRO A 102 4.01 -10.51 -15.40
CA PRO A 102 4.73 -10.74 -16.65
C PRO A 102 4.53 -9.64 -17.69
N ALA A 103 5.59 -9.30 -18.39
CA ALA A 103 5.76 -8.18 -19.31
C ALA A 103 5.99 -6.78 -18.68
N ARG A 104 5.93 -6.66 -17.36
CA ARG A 104 6.26 -5.43 -16.59
C ARG A 104 6.99 -5.77 -15.28
N GLU A 105 7.75 -6.84 -15.25
CA GLU A 105 8.51 -7.30 -14.07
C GLU A 105 9.63 -6.33 -13.65
N ASP A 106 10.04 -5.49 -14.59
CA ASP A 106 10.99 -4.40 -14.37
C ASP A 106 10.47 -3.31 -13.42
N LEU A 107 9.13 -3.17 -13.35
CA LEU A 107 8.49 -2.18 -12.52
C LEU A 107 8.21 -2.74 -11.13
N VAL A 108 8.93 -2.23 -10.13
CA VAL A 108 8.67 -2.52 -8.71
C VAL A 108 7.75 -1.44 -8.15
N VAL A 109 6.74 -1.86 -7.42
CA VAL A 109 5.75 -0.95 -6.83
C VAL A 109 5.52 -1.24 -5.35
N GLN A 110 5.06 -0.22 -4.64
CA GLN A 110 4.41 -0.36 -3.34
C GLN A 110 2.97 0.11 -3.44
N ARG A 111 2.10 -0.45 -2.62
CA ARG A 111 0.68 -0.10 -2.61
C ARG A 111 0.12 -0.13 -1.20
N ILE A 112 -0.69 0.87 -0.88
CA ILE A 112 -1.57 0.85 0.29
C ILE A 112 -3.02 0.87 -0.14
N LEU A 113 -3.90 0.31 0.68
CA LEU A 113 -5.35 0.38 0.53
C LEU A 113 -5.92 1.11 1.75
N VAL A 114 -6.59 2.22 1.50
CA VAL A 114 -7.29 2.97 2.55
C VAL A 114 -8.68 2.38 2.73
N ARG A 115 -8.87 1.64 3.81
CA ARG A 115 -10.15 1.04 4.18
C ARG A 115 -10.79 1.77 5.35
N HIS A 116 -12.06 1.49 5.60
CA HIS A 116 -12.73 1.95 6.81
C HIS A 116 -11.91 1.64 8.08
N GLY A 117 -11.70 2.64 8.91
CA GLY A 117 -10.85 2.56 10.12
C GLY A 117 -9.42 3.10 9.92
N VAL A 118 -8.95 3.30 8.68
CA VAL A 118 -7.73 4.08 8.43
C VAL A 118 -8.10 5.56 8.53
N THR A 119 -7.44 6.27 9.43
CA THR A 119 -7.63 7.71 9.62
C THR A 119 -6.54 8.50 8.90
N ARG A 120 -6.73 9.82 8.82
CA ARG A 120 -5.71 10.72 8.33
C ARG A 120 -4.44 10.65 9.18
N ASP A 121 -4.58 10.60 10.51
CA ASP A 121 -3.44 10.49 11.42
C ASP A 121 -2.59 9.25 11.15
N HIS A 122 -3.22 8.11 10.82
CA HIS A 122 -2.46 6.91 10.42
C HIS A 122 -1.63 7.15 9.16
N THR A 123 -2.19 7.85 8.16
CA THR A 123 -1.45 8.14 6.93
C THR A 123 -0.38 9.19 7.14
N ASP A 124 -0.61 10.18 7.99
CA ASP A 124 0.39 11.20 8.33
C ASP A 124 1.56 10.59 9.10
N LEU A 125 1.32 9.67 10.05
CA LEU A 125 2.36 8.90 10.73
C LEU A 125 3.17 8.03 9.75
N LEU A 126 2.51 7.38 8.79
CA LEU A 126 3.22 6.62 7.76
C LEU A 126 4.09 7.53 6.89
N LEU A 127 3.60 8.70 6.50
CA LEU A 127 4.36 9.70 5.75
C LEU A 127 5.60 10.18 6.51
N GLU A 128 5.46 10.45 7.81
CA GLU A 128 6.61 10.79 8.68
C GLU A 128 7.64 9.67 8.71
N ASP A 129 7.22 8.42 8.85
CA ASP A 129 8.15 7.29 8.89
C ASP A 129 8.81 7.04 7.51
N ILE A 130 8.12 7.32 6.41
CA ILE A 130 8.74 7.35 5.06
C ILE A 130 9.80 8.46 5.00
N GLN A 131 9.50 9.67 5.45
CA GLN A 131 10.47 10.78 5.47
C GLN A 131 11.71 10.44 6.30
N ARG A 132 11.53 9.84 7.48
CA ARG A 132 12.63 9.36 8.33
C ARG A 132 13.48 8.31 7.62
N ALA A 133 12.85 7.38 6.89
CA ALA A 133 13.55 6.37 6.09
C ALA A 133 14.36 7.02 4.97
N LEU A 134 13.77 7.97 4.22
CA LEU A 134 14.48 8.71 3.16
C LEU A 134 15.68 9.49 3.70
N ALA A 135 15.53 10.17 4.84
CA ALA A 135 16.63 10.87 5.51
C ALA A 135 17.76 9.91 5.91
N LEU A 136 17.41 8.72 6.40
CA LEU A 136 18.39 7.68 6.72
C LEU A 136 19.15 7.21 5.47
N PHE A 137 18.45 6.88 4.39
CA PHE A 137 19.08 6.42 3.14
C PHE A 137 19.97 7.48 2.50
N LYS A 138 19.61 8.75 2.63
CA LYS A 138 20.46 9.86 2.17
C LYS A 138 21.80 9.92 2.92
N ASN A 139 21.80 9.66 4.22
CA ASN A 139 22.99 9.71 5.05
C ASN A 139 23.77 8.39 5.04
N HIS A 140 23.07 7.28 4.83
CA HIS A 140 23.59 5.92 4.80
C HIS A 140 23.00 5.17 3.62
N PRO A 141 23.48 5.42 2.39
CA PRO A 141 23.03 4.69 1.21
C PRO A 141 23.19 3.18 1.40
N VAL A 142 22.23 2.41 0.94
CA VAL A 142 22.30 0.95 1.00
C VAL A 142 23.43 0.51 0.08
N SER A 143 24.44 -0.12 0.65
CA SER A 143 25.69 -0.46 -0.05
C SER A 143 25.55 -1.51 -1.15
N ARG A 144 24.36 -2.12 -1.27
CA ARG A 144 24.04 -3.12 -2.28
C ARG A 144 22.56 -3.06 -2.63
N ASN A 145 22.27 -2.65 -3.86
CA ASN A 145 20.94 -2.84 -4.43
C ASN A 145 20.74 -4.35 -4.62
N LEU A 146 19.62 -4.89 -4.11
CA LEU A 146 19.22 -6.25 -4.41
C LEU A 146 19.12 -6.42 -5.94
N THR A 147 19.74 -7.44 -6.47
CA THR A 147 19.58 -7.79 -7.89
C THR A 147 18.15 -8.26 -8.13
N LYS A 148 17.65 -8.16 -9.37
CA LYS A 148 16.31 -8.66 -9.76
C LYS A 148 16.08 -10.10 -9.32
N THR A 149 17.11 -10.94 -9.30
CA THR A 149 17.04 -12.34 -8.86
C THR A 149 16.89 -12.49 -7.35
N GLU A 150 17.52 -11.63 -6.58
CA GLU A 150 17.41 -11.61 -5.10
C GLU A 150 16.08 -10.98 -4.65
N ALA A 151 15.56 -10.02 -5.40
CA ALA A 151 14.27 -9.39 -5.14
C ALA A 151 13.07 -10.28 -5.51
N GLY A 152 13.23 -11.19 -6.48
CA GLY A 152 12.18 -12.13 -6.92
C GLY A 152 11.93 -13.32 -6.01
N GLY A 153 12.66 -13.44 -4.90
CA GLY A 153 12.63 -14.61 -3.99
C GLY A 153 11.45 -14.73 -3.03
N TYR A 154 10.41 -13.91 -3.10
CA TYR A 154 9.18 -14.13 -2.35
C TYR A 154 8.27 -15.13 -3.06
N ASN A 155 8.67 -16.40 -3.08
CA ASN A 155 7.76 -17.49 -3.28
C ASN A 155 6.99 -17.71 -1.97
N HIS A 156 5.72 -17.38 -1.94
CA HIS A 156 4.80 -17.91 -0.95
C HIS A 156 4.66 -19.42 -1.21
N ASN A 157 5.45 -20.24 -0.52
CA ASN A 157 5.16 -21.64 -0.32
C ASN A 157 4.03 -21.79 0.70
#